data_fe37e30a0c833a8a90e1d35114d5bcc9
#
_entry.id   fe37e30a0c833a8a90e1d35114d5bcc9
#
_cell.length_a   1.000
_cell.length_b   1.000
_cell.length_c   1.000
_cell.angle_alpha   90.00
_cell.angle_beta   90.00
_cell.angle_gamma   90.00
#
_symmetry.space_group_name_H-M   'P 1'
#
loop_
_entity.id
_entity.type
_entity.pdbx_description
1 polymer ?
#
loop_
_entity_poly.entity_id
_entity_poly.type
_entity_poly.pdbx_seq_one_letter_code
_entity_poly.pdbx_strand_id
1 'polypeptide(L)'
;GIDGAIGRFMNELEEAGLAENTIIVYTADNGYHMGNRGFAGKWSHYEESLRVPLIVMDPRVRTRQQGSVTDALALNLDLPSTFLDWADVEVPDRYQGRSLKPIVQSGQPANWRQETFHEHFAVRHRIPAFEGIRNKEFKYVRYVDHGNREFLHDLKNDPDELVNLANDSNYADTLLALRTRTNTRVHELGGPLKPLKTKFSASTVPHPESSAAVSHSSGKDGFVDLLGNRGLGQWSGDSKYWSVENGVLTGIADGSLKMNR
;
A
#
# COMPACT_ATOMS: atom_id res chain seq x y z
N GLY A 1 19.22 -3.34 10.04
CA GLY A 1 19.03 -3.91 8.73
C GLY A 1 19.17 -2.89 7.62
N ILE A 2 18.07 -2.46 7.02
CA ILE A 2 18.06 -1.59 5.81
C ILE A 2 18.78 -0.27 6.06
N ASP A 3 18.50 0.42 7.16
CA ASP A 3 19.13 1.68 7.52
C ASP A 3 20.66 1.57 7.55
N GLY A 4 21.20 0.55 8.23
CA GLY A 4 22.64 0.32 8.25
C GLY A 4 23.24 -0.06 6.88
N ALA A 5 22.47 -0.65 5.97
CA ALA A 5 22.92 -0.92 4.60
C ALA A 5 22.99 0.38 3.78
N ILE A 6 21.99 1.24 3.92
CA ILE A 6 21.99 2.57 3.27
C ILE A 6 23.16 3.41 3.79
N GLY A 7 23.40 3.43 5.11
CA GLY A 7 24.52 4.16 5.68
C GLY A 7 25.88 3.71 5.13
N ARG A 8 26.11 2.39 5.01
CA ARG A 8 27.34 1.88 4.38
C ARG A 8 27.48 2.30 2.93
N PHE A 9 26.38 2.19 2.17
CA PHE A 9 26.37 2.61 0.76
C PHE A 9 26.69 4.10 0.61
N MET A 10 26.14 4.95 1.46
CA MET A 10 26.45 6.39 1.44
C MET A 10 27.91 6.68 1.76
N ASN A 11 28.49 5.99 2.77
CA ASN A 11 29.90 6.12 3.09
C ASN A 11 30.81 5.70 1.93
N GLU A 12 30.48 4.60 1.25
CA GLU A 12 31.23 4.15 0.06
C GLU A 12 31.18 5.16 -1.08
N LEU A 13 30.05 5.84 -1.29
CA LEU A 13 29.91 6.92 -2.27
C LEU A 13 30.80 8.15 -1.90
N GLU A 14 30.84 8.50 -0.62
CA GLU A 14 31.69 9.58 -0.12
C GLU A 14 33.20 9.24 -0.30
N GLU A 15 33.60 8.05 0.10
CA GLU A 15 35.00 7.57 -0.06
C GLU A 15 35.43 7.48 -1.53
N ALA A 16 34.49 7.15 -2.43
CA ALA A 16 34.72 7.13 -3.87
C ALA A 16 34.70 8.53 -4.52
N GLY A 17 34.36 9.60 -3.78
CA GLY A 17 34.23 10.96 -4.30
C GLY A 17 33.03 11.14 -5.25
N LEU A 18 32.01 10.28 -5.16
CA LEU A 18 30.83 10.27 -6.04
C LEU A 18 29.61 10.90 -5.39
N ALA A 19 29.58 11.12 -4.09
CA ALA A 19 28.40 11.57 -3.34
C ALA A 19 27.79 12.86 -3.90
N GLU A 20 28.62 13.85 -4.24
CA GLU A 20 28.17 15.15 -4.77
C GLU A 20 27.62 15.06 -6.21
N ASN A 21 27.81 13.95 -6.89
CA ASN A 21 27.31 13.70 -8.26
C ASN A 21 26.34 12.52 -8.36
N THR A 22 25.75 12.10 -7.25
CA THR A 22 24.84 10.95 -7.21
C THR A 22 23.52 11.34 -6.56
N ILE A 23 22.41 11.17 -7.28
CA ILE A 23 21.06 11.25 -6.71
C ILE A 23 20.70 9.87 -6.18
N ILE A 24 20.23 9.80 -4.94
CA ILE A 24 19.77 8.56 -4.33
C ILE A 24 18.24 8.63 -4.19
N VAL A 25 17.57 7.57 -4.67
CA VAL A 25 16.13 7.38 -4.47
C VAL A 25 15.90 6.06 -3.77
N TYR A 26 15.29 6.11 -2.59
CA TYR A 26 14.86 4.93 -1.85
C TYR A 26 13.35 4.81 -1.91
N THR A 27 12.87 3.68 -2.41
CA THR A 27 11.44 3.36 -2.50
C THR A 27 11.22 1.84 -2.56
N ALA A 28 9.95 1.42 -2.72
CA ALA A 28 9.56 0.05 -2.98
C ALA A 28 8.54 0.00 -4.14
N ASP A 29 8.36 -1.19 -4.74
CA ASP A 29 7.38 -1.42 -5.81
C ASP A 29 5.94 -1.42 -5.29
N ASN A 30 5.72 -1.95 -4.08
CA ASN A 30 4.43 -2.03 -3.38
C ASN A 30 4.65 -2.12 -1.87
N GLY A 31 3.58 -1.90 -1.12
CA GLY A 31 3.53 -2.20 0.30
C GLY A 31 3.26 -3.69 0.57
N TYR A 32 3.14 -4.06 1.85
CA TYR A 32 2.97 -5.45 2.25
C TYR A 32 2.24 -5.57 3.59
N HIS A 33 1.25 -6.46 3.67
CA HIS A 33 0.60 -6.82 4.92
C HIS A 33 1.46 -7.85 5.68
N MET A 34 1.89 -7.47 6.87
CA MET A 34 2.67 -8.33 7.76
C MET A 34 1.84 -8.82 8.96
N GLY A 35 0.62 -9.29 8.69
CA GLY A 35 -0.36 -9.69 9.70
C GLY A 35 -1.42 -8.63 10.00
N ASN A 36 -1.24 -7.40 9.51
CA ASN A 36 -2.24 -6.34 9.63
C ASN A 36 -3.58 -6.81 9.05
N ARG A 37 -4.69 -6.57 9.75
CA ARG A 37 -6.04 -6.97 9.34
C ARG A 37 -6.21 -8.49 9.12
N GLY A 38 -5.28 -9.32 9.64
CA GLY A 38 -5.24 -10.76 9.36
C GLY A 38 -4.75 -11.11 7.95
N PHE A 39 -4.21 -10.15 7.19
CA PHE A 39 -3.67 -10.37 5.86
C PHE A 39 -2.15 -10.60 5.87
N ALA A 40 -1.70 -11.40 4.92
CA ALA A 40 -0.30 -11.52 4.53
C ALA A 40 -0.19 -11.27 3.03
N GLY A 41 0.87 -10.58 2.59
CA GLY A 41 1.06 -10.28 1.19
C GLY A 41 0.61 -8.87 0.79
N LYS A 42 0.12 -8.75 -0.44
CA LYS A 42 -0.21 -7.48 -1.09
C LYS A 42 -1.49 -7.62 -1.92
N TRP A 43 -1.77 -6.63 -2.79
CA TRP A 43 -2.90 -6.61 -3.73
C TRP A 43 -4.27 -6.34 -3.10
N SER A 44 -4.29 -5.63 -1.99
CA SER A 44 -5.50 -5.03 -1.43
C SER A 44 -5.53 -3.52 -1.70
N HIS A 45 -6.67 -2.91 -1.43
CA HIS A 45 -6.86 -1.46 -1.56
C HIS A 45 -6.34 -0.67 -0.34
N TYR A 46 -5.92 -1.34 0.71
CA TYR A 46 -5.47 -0.70 1.95
C TYR A 46 -4.08 -0.06 1.80
N GLU A 47 -3.84 1.00 2.59
CA GLU A 47 -2.57 1.75 2.56
C GLU A 47 -1.36 0.84 2.79
N GLU A 48 -1.47 -0.22 3.61
CA GLU A 48 -0.39 -1.18 3.82
C GLU A 48 0.06 -1.87 2.54
N SER A 49 -0.82 -2.04 1.57
CA SER A 49 -0.51 -2.63 0.25
C SER A 49 -0.12 -1.59 -0.79
N LEU A 50 -0.67 -0.38 -0.71
CA LEU A 50 -0.52 0.66 -1.74
C LEU A 50 0.61 1.64 -1.43
N ARG A 51 0.79 2.00 -0.15
CA ARG A 51 1.73 3.03 0.25
C ARG A 51 3.13 2.46 0.43
N VAL A 52 4.11 3.16 -0.15
CA VAL A 52 5.53 2.84 -0.05
C VAL A 52 6.32 4.04 0.44
N PRO A 53 7.48 3.84 1.06
CA PRO A 53 8.39 4.95 1.31
C PRO A 53 8.85 5.56 0.00
N LEU A 54 9.07 6.87 0.00
CA LEU A 54 9.76 7.57 -1.07
C LEU A 54 10.68 8.62 -0.45
N ILE A 55 11.97 8.38 -0.52
CA ILE A 55 13.01 9.28 -0.01
C ILE A 55 13.93 9.63 -1.17
N VAL A 56 14.17 10.92 -1.36
CA VAL A 56 15.05 11.42 -2.40
C VAL A 56 16.15 12.25 -1.77
N MET A 57 17.39 11.91 -2.09
CA MET A 57 18.57 12.73 -1.79
C MET A 57 19.16 13.22 -3.12
N ASP A 58 19.09 14.51 -3.36
CA ASP A 58 19.72 15.19 -4.50
C ASP A 58 20.75 16.19 -3.93
N PRO A 59 22.05 15.98 -4.12
CA PRO A 59 23.09 16.84 -3.55
C PRO A 59 23.02 18.29 -4.08
N ARG A 60 22.38 18.51 -5.19
CA ARG A 60 22.18 19.85 -5.81
C ARG A 60 21.09 20.67 -5.12
N VAL A 61 20.28 20.04 -4.26
CA VAL A 61 19.18 20.71 -3.55
C VAL A 61 19.71 21.64 -2.48
N ARG A 62 19.18 22.87 -2.45
CA ARG A 62 19.60 23.89 -1.47
C ARG A 62 19.35 23.41 -0.04
N THR A 63 20.21 23.78 0.88
CA THR A 63 20.17 23.41 2.30
C THR A 63 18.78 23.56 2.94
N ARG A 64 18.01 24.58 2.56
CA ARG A 64 16.66 24.81 3.09
C ARG A 64 15.62 23.75 2.71
N GLN A 65 15.85 22.97 1.66
CA GLN A 65 15.00 21.85 1.24
C GLN A 65 15.48 20.50 1.80
N GLN A 66 16.70 20.42 2.30
CA GLN A 66 17.23 19.20 2.88
C GLN A 66 16.45 18.85 4.15
N GLY A 67 16.09 17.59 4.31
CA GLY A 67 15.29 17.11 5.43
C GLY A 67 13.80 17.53 5.38
N SER A 68 13.35 18.16 4.28
CA SER A 68 11.94 18.52 4.13
C SER A 68 11.06 17.29 3.92
N VAL A 69 9.82 17.38 4.40
CA VAL A 69 8.78 16.37 4.21
C VAL A 69 7.64 17.02 3.43
N THR A 70 7.06 16.29 2.50
CA THR A 70 5.90 16.74 1.72
C THR A 70 4.78 15.72 1.77
N ASP A 71 3.54 16.18 1.71
CA ASP A 71 2.32 15.39 1.57
C ASP A 71 1.83 15.33 0.11
N ALA A 72 2.67 15.75 -0.84
CA ALA A 72 2.37 15.66 -2.26
C ALA A 72 2.10 14.21 -2.68
N LEU A 73 1.02 14.00 -3.43
CA LEU A 73 0.70 12.67 -3.94
C LEU A 73 1.73 12.27 -5.02
N ALA A 74 2.60 11.32 -4.70
CA ALA A 74 3.59 10.76 -5.61
C ALA A 74 3.23 9.30 -5.94
N LEU A 75 3.60 8.85 -7.12
CA LEU A 75 3.36 7.50 -7.61
C LEU A 75 4.66 6.91 -8.17
N ASN A 76 4.78 5.59 -8.16
CA ASN A 76 5.89 4.91 -8.85
C ASN A 76 5.95 5.25 -10.35
N LEU A 77 4.81 5.58 -10.96
CA LEU A 77 4.74 6.09 -12.33
C LEU A 77 5.52 7.40 -12.55
N ASP A 78 5.77 8.16 -11.51
CA ASP A 78 6.48 9.43 -11.59
C ASP A 78 8.00 9.24 -11.70
N LEU A 79 8.52 8.11 -11.22
CA LEU A 79 9.97 7.87 -11.19
C LEU A 79 10.61 7.85 -12.58
N PRO A 80 10.08 7.14 -13.60
CA PRO A 80 10.66 7.19 -14.93
C PRO A 80 10.71 8.60 -15.51
N SER A 81 9.61 9.36 -15.37
CA SER A 81 9.55 10.76 -15.82
C SER A 81 10.55 11.64 -15.06
N THR A 82 10.74 11.38 -13.78
CA THR A 82 11.69 12.10 -12.92
C THR A 82 13.14 11.81 -13.35
N PHE A 83 13.47 10.55 -13.61
CA PHE A 83 14.83 10.17 -14.03
C PHE A 83 15.21 10.78 -15.38
N LEU A 84 14.29 10.79 -16.34
CA LEU A 84 14.50 11.43 -17.63
C LEU A 84 14.71 12.94 -17.47
N ASP A 85 13.87 13.60 -16.67
CA ASP A 85 13.98 15.03 -16.40
C ASP A 85 15.29 15.41 -15.66
N TRP A 86 15.77 14.56 -14.75
CA TRP A 86 17.08 14.76 -14.10
C TRP A 86 18.25 14.59 -15.07
N ALA A 87 18.08 13.76 -16.10
CA ALA A 87 19.07 13.53 -17.15
C ALA A 87 18.95 14.53 -18.32
N ASP A 88 18.07 15.53 -18.21
CA ASP A 88 17.72 16.49 -19.26
C ASP A 88 17.31 15.82 -20.58
N VAL A 89 16.62 14.67 -20.47
CA VAL A 89 16.01 13.92 -21.57
C VAL A 89 14.52 14.20 -21.62
N GLU A 90 14.00 14.42 -22.82
CA GLU A 90 12.57 14.66 -23.02
C GLU A 90 11.73 13.47 -22.56
N VAL A 91 10.71 13.75 -21.74
CA VAL A 91 9.77 12.73 -21.26
C VAL A 91 8.76 12.43 -22.35
N PRO A 92 8.67 11.18 -22.83
CA PRO A 92 7.72 10.81 -23.89
C PRO A 92 6.26 11.03 -23.46
N ASP A 93 5.41 11.53 -24.36
CA ASP A 93 3.98 11.82 -24.12
C ASP A 93 3.18 10.62 -23.59
N ARG A 94 3.60 9.41 -23.92
CA ARG A 94 2.97 8.18 -23.42
C ARG A 94 3.17 7.92 -21.92
N TYR A 95 4.07 8.65 -21.26
CA TYR A 95 4.31 8.52 -19.84
C TYR A 95 3.22 9.26 -19.07
N GLN A 96 2.53 8.55 -18.18
CA GLN A 96 1.44 9.12 -17.38
C GLN A 96 1.94 9.77 -16.08
N GLY A 97 3.17 9.46 -15.68
CA GLY A 97 3.81 10.02 -14.49
C GLY A 97 4.27 11.46 -14.72
N ARG A 98 4.41 12.19 -13.63
CA ARG A 98 4.92 13.58 -13.61
C ARG A 98 6.26 13.61 -12.91
N SER A 99 7.22 14.41 -13.44
CA SER A 99 8.51 14.58 -12.78
C SER A 99 8.35 15.09 -11.34
N LEU A 100 9.00 14.44 -10.40
CA LEU A 100 9.09 14.86 -9.00
C LEU A 100 10.18 15.91 -8.78
N LYS A 101 11.02 16.21 -9.77
CA LYS A 101 12.11 17.19 -9.70
C LYS A 101 11.67 18.55 -9.14
N PRO A 102 10.53 19.14 -9.56
CA PRO A 102 10.06 20.40 -8.98
C PRO A 102 9.75 20.32 -7.48
N ILE A 103 9.16 19.17 -7.02
CA ILE A 103 8.85 18.96 -5.61
C ILE A 103 10.14 18.87 -4.79
N VAL A 104 11.11 18.11 -5.27
CA VAL A 104 12.41 17.92 -4.61
C VAL A 104 13.17 19.23 -4.51
N GLN A 105 13.16 20.04 -5.56
CA GLN A 105 13.96 21.28 -5.63
C GLN A 105 13.30 22.50 -5.00
N SER A 106 11.98 22.59 -5.02
CA SER A 106 11.26 23.84 -4.72
C SER A 106 10.00 23.65 -3.87
N GLY A 107 9.60 22.42 -3.59
CA GLY A 107 8.34 22.07 -2.95
C GLY A 107 7.21 21.84 -3.95
N GLN A 108 6.03 21.49 -3.45
CA GLN A 108 4.90 21.08 -4.27
C GLN A 108 4.39 22.26 -5.14
N PRO A 109 4.34 22.10 -6.48
CA PRO A 109 3.72 23.10 -7.36
C PRO A 109 2.21 23.24 -7.09
N ALA A 110 1.66 24.44 -7.31
CA ALA A 110 0.23 24.71 -7.09
C ALA A 110 -0.69 23.83 -7.96
N ASN A 111 -0.25 23.45 -9.15
CA ASN A 111 -1.00 22.61 -10.09
C ASN A 111 -0.69 21.11 -9.92
N TRP A 112 -0.10 20.70 -8.80
CA TRP A 112 0.16 19.30 -8.55
C TRP A 112 -1.15 18.51 -8.37
N ARG A 113 -1.10 17.20 -8.69
CA ARG A 113 -2.30 16.34 -8.58
C ARG A 113 -2.88 16.36 -7.17
N GLN A 114 -4.20 16.35 -7.08
CA GLN A 114 -4.93 16.31 -5.82
C GLN A 114 -5.53 14.92 -5.56
N GLU A 115 -5.49 14.02 -6.54
CA GLU A 115 -6.00 12.66 -6.45
C GLU A 115 -5.16 11.70 -7.27
N THR A 116 -5.24 10.42 -6.92
CA THR A 116 -4.62 9.31 -7.66
C THR A 116 -5.68 8.26 -7.96
N PHE A 117 -5.57 7.61 -9.12
CA PHE A 117 -6.40 6.49 -9.49
C PHE A 117 -5.62 5.19 -9.29
N HIS A 118 -6.24 4.22 -8.65
CA HIS A 118 -5.67 2.93 -8.34
C HIS A 118 -6.52 1.83 -8.93
N GLU A 119 -5.89 0.85 -9.56
CA GLU A 119 -6.54 -0.35 -10.08
C GLU A 119 -5.67 -1.58 -9.91
N HIS A 120 -6.32 -2.72 -9.68
CA HIS A 120 -5.66 -4.01 -9.64
C HIS A 120 -6.49 -5.02 -10.42
N PHE A 121 -5.93 -5.54 -11.52
CA PHE A 121 -6.61 -6.47 -12.42
C PHE A 121 -5.82 -7.76 -12.66
N ALA A 122 -4.66 -7.90 -12.01
CA ALA A 122 -3.85 -9.09 -12.15
C ALA A 122 -4.47 -10.27 -11.40
N VAL A 123 -4.35 -11.46 -11.96
CA VAL A 123 -4.72 -12.73 -11.31
C VAL A 123 -6.17 -12.75 -10.77
N ARG A 124 -7.11 -12.12 -11.48
CA ARG A 124 -8.52 -11.95 -11.08
C ARG A 124 -9.23 -13.23 -10.61
N HIS A 125 -8.76 -14.39 -11.03
CA HIS A 125 -9.30 -15.69 -10.60
C HIS A 125 -8.92 -16.08 -9.15
N ARG A 126 -7.99 -15.36 -8.54
CA ARG A 126 -7.52 -15.58 -7.14
C ARG A 126 -7.68 -14.33 -6.28
N ILE A 127 -7.49 -13.16 -6.88
CA ILE A 127 -7.44 -11.88 -6.19
C ILE A 127 -8.51 -10.99 -6.78
N PRO A 128 -9.46 -10.50 -5.98
CA PRO A 128 -10.52 -9.64 -6.46
C PRO A 128 -9.96 -8.37 -7.12
N ALA A 129 -10.44 -8.10 -8.34
CA ALA A 129 -10.08 -6.86 -9.02
C ALA A 129 -10.77 -5.67 -8.36
N PHE A 130 -10.02 -4.59 -8.21
CA PHE A 130 -10.55 -3.33 -7.69
C PHE A 130 -10.09 -2.14 -8.53
N GLU A 131 -10.86 -1.07 -8.43
CA GLU A 131 -10.54 0.24 -8.97
C GLU A 131 -11.07 1.32 -8.03
N GLY A 132 -10.42 2.49 -8.01
CA GLY A 132 -10.85 3.57 -7.13
C GLY A 132 -9.95 4.79 -7.14
N ILE A 133 -10.36 5.79 -6.38
CA ILE A 133 -9.66 7.07 -6.24
C ILE A 133 -9.26 7.29 -4.79
N ARG A 134 -8.05 7.82 -4.64
CA ARG A 134 -7.52 8.31 -3.38
C ARG A 134 -7.13 9.78 -3.53
N ASN A 135 -7.60 10.63 -2.62
CA ASN A 135 -7.07 11.97 -2.40
C ASN A 135 -6.42 12.07 -1.00
N LYS A 136 -6.11 13.26 -0.51
CA LYS A 136 -5.46 13.43 0.81
C LYS A 136 -6.37 13.08 1.99
N GLU A 137 -7.69 13.18 1.83
CA GLU A 137 -8.66 13.01 2.89
C GLU A 137 -9.40 11.69 2.81
N PHE A 138 -9.76 11.25 1.60
CA PHE A 138 -10.59 10.09 1.39
C PHE A 138 -9.99 9.12 0.38
N LYS A 139 -10.34 7.84 0.56
CA LYS A 139 -10.14 6.79 -0.43
C LYS A 139 -11.44 6.06 -0.69
N TYR A 140 -11.84 6.01 -1.95
CA TYR A 140 -12.96 5.23 -2.44
C TYR A 140 -12.46 4.12 -3.36
N VAL A 141 -12.97 2.91 -3.14
CA VAL A 141 -12.64 1.73 -3.95
C VAL A 141 -13.87 0.86 -4.14
N ARG A 142 -13.99 0.25 -5.31
CA ARG A 142 -14.96 -0.81 -5.58
C ARG A 142 -14.31 -2.07 -6.13
N TYR A 143 -14.79 -3.22 -5.70
CA TYR A 143 -14.35 -4.53 -6.17
C TYR A 143 -15.27 -5.01 -7.30
N VAL A 144 -14.82 -4.87 -8.54
CA VAL A 144 -15.64 -5.04 -9.75
C VAL A 144 -16.13 -6.47 -10.00
N ASP A 145 -15.40 -7.49 -9.53
CA ASP A 145 -15.77 -8.90 -9.67
C ASP A 145 -16.70 -9.41 -8.55
N HIS A 146 -16.97 -8.59 -7.54
CA HIS A 146 -17.73 -8.95 -6.35
C HIS A 146 -18.96 -8.06 -6.12
N GLY A 147 -19.75 -7.88 -7.18
CA GLY A 147 -21.00 -7.11 -7.11
C GLY A 147 -20.80 -5.63 -6.81
N ASN A 148 -19.66 -5.07 -7.23
CA ASN A 148 -19.27 -3.69 -6.96
C ASN A 148 -19.26 -3.35 -5.45
N ARG A 149 -18.82 -4.27 -4.61
CA ARG A 149 -18.65 -4.00 -3.18
C ARG A 149 -17.76 -2.78 -2.98
N GLU A 150 -18.29 -1.77 -2.31
CA GLU A 150 -17.67 -0.47 -2.15
C GLU A 150 -17.06 -0.27 -0.78
N PHE A 151 -15.99 0.49 -0.75
CA PHE A 151 -15.31 0.96 0.45
C PHE A 151 -15.07 2.46 0.33
N LEU A 152 -15.32 3.17 1.41
CA LEU A 152 -14.98 4.57 1.60
C LEU A 152 -14.26 4.71 2.94
N HIS A 153 -13.05 5.23 2.91
CA HIS A 153 -12.24 5.46 4.11
C HIS A 153 -11.90 6.94 4.26
N ASP A 154 -12.01 7.46 5.48
CA ASP A 154 -11.56 8.80 5.86
C ASP A 154 -10.11 8.71 6.34
N LEU A 155 -9.16 8.92 5.45
CA LEU A 155 -7.73 8.76 5.73
C LEU A 155 -7.18 9.79 6.74
N LYS A 156 -7.92 10.88 6.96
CA LYS A 156 -7.53 11.93 7.89
C LYS A 156 -7.89 11.58 9.32
N ASN A 157 -9.08 11.04 9.55
CA ASN A 157 -9.60 10.72 10.89
C ASN A 157 -9.44 9.24 11.23
N ASP A 158 -9.33 8.37 10.23
CA ASP A 158 -9.10 6.93 10.33
C ASP A 158 -7.97 6.50 9.38
N PRO A 159 -6.71 6.88 9.65
CA PRO A 159 -5.57 6.56 8.79
C PRO A 159 -5.30 5.05 8.70
N ASP A 160 -5.80 4.29 9.66
CA ASP A 160 -5.71 2.83 9.69
C ASP A 160 -6.87 2.15 8.94
N GLU A 161 -7.79 2.90 8.33
CA GLU A 161 -8.88 2.39 7.48
C GLU A 161 -9.72 1.28 8.14
N LEU A 162 -10.00 1.43 9.43
CA LEU A 162 -10.74 0.43 10.22
C LEU A 162 -12.24 0.47 9.93
N VAL A 163 -12.75 1.63 9.51
CA VAL A 163 -14.17 1.87 9.28
C VAL A 163 -14.46 2.04 7.79
N ASN A 164 -15.39 1.25 7.29
CA ASN A 164 -15.93 1.45 5.95
C ASN A 164 -17.17 2.35 6.00
N LEU A 165 -17.07 3.55 5.48
CA LEU A 165 -18.11 4.59 5.48
C LEU A 165 -19.04 4.51 4.26
N ALA A 166 -18.89 3.53 3.37
CA ALA A 166 -19.67 3.44 2.14
C ALA A 166 -21.19 3.31 2.36
N ASN A 167 -21.63 2.88 3.55
CA ASN A 167 -23.04 2.78 3.92
C ASN A 167 -23.49 3.83 4.95
N ASP A 168 -22.62 4.77 5.31
CA ASP A 168 -22.95 5.85 6.23
C ASP A 168 -23.58 7.03 5.46
N SER A 169 -24.82 7.36 5.79
CA SER A 169 -25.56 8.45 5.14
C SER A 169 -24.90 9.82 5.28
N ASN A 170 -24.10 10.05 6.33
CA ASN A 170 -23.37 11.30 6.53
C ASN A 170 -22.28 11.51 5.45
N TYR A 171 -21.84 10.45 4.79
CA TYR A 171 -20.82 10.48 3.74
C TYR A 171 -21.39 10.22 2.33
N ALA A 172 -22.71 10.25 2.17
CA ALA A 172 -23.37 9.94 0.89
C ALA A 172 -22.89 10.84 -0.26
N ASP A 173 -22.74 12.14 -0.03
CA ASP A 173 -22.28 13.10 -1.04
C ASP A 173 -20.80 12.86 -1.40
N THR A 174 -19.96 12.60 -0.42
CA THR A 174 -18.54 12.24 -0.63
C THR A 174 -18.42 10.96 -1.44
N LEU A 175 -19.19 9.93 -1.08
CA LEU A 175 -19.24 8.67 -1.80
C LEU A 175 -19.66 8.87 -3.26
N LEU A 176 -20.73 9.64 -3.49
CA LEU A 176 -21.24 9.93 -4.82
C LEU A 176 -20.19 10.69 -5.67
N ALA A 177 -19.54 11.68 -5.10
CA ALA A 177 -18.51 12.46 -5.79
C ALA A 177 -17.33 11.57 -6.20
N LEU A 178 -16.79 10.75 -5.30
CA LEU A 178 -15.65 9.86 -5.59
C LEU A 178 -16.04 8.72 -6.55
N ARG A 179 -17.25 8.19 -6.44
CA ARG A 179 -17.80 7.21 -7.39
C ARG A 179 -17.87 7.80 -8.80
N THR A 180 -18.37 9.03 -8.93
CA THR A 180 -18.44 9.75 -10.20
C THR A 180 -17.05 9.99 -10.79
N ARG A 181 -16.11 10.46 -9.98
CA ARG A 181 -14.72 10.65 -10.41
C ARG A 181 -14.07 9.33 -10.85
N THR A 182 -14.30 8.24 -10.10
CA THR A 182 -13.83 6.90 -10.49
C THR A 182 -14.38 6.49 -11.85
N ASN A 183 -15.69 6.67 -12.10
CA ASN A 183 -16.29 6.38 -13.39
C ASN A 183 -15.67 7.19 -14.52
N THR A 184 -15.43 8.48 -14.30
CA THR A 184 -14.75 9.36 -15.28
C THR A 184 -13.37 8.81 -15.62
N ARG A 185 -12.55 8.48 -14.60
CA ARG A 185 -11.20 7.94 -14.82
C ARG A 185 -11.21 6.59 -15.55
N VAL A 186 -12.12 5.72 -15.19
CA VAL A 186 -12.30 4.43 -15.89
C VAL A 186 -12.60 4.66 -17.38
N HIS A 187 -13.48 5.60 -17.70
CA HIS A 187 -13.79 5.93 -19.11
C HIS A 187 -12.58 6.53 -19.84
N GLU A 188 -11.84 7.44 -19.23
CA GLU A 188 -10.62 8.05 -19.79
C GLU A 188 -9.53 6.99 -20.07
N LEU A 189 -9.46 5.92 -19.27
CA LEU A 189 -8.48 4.85 -19.37
C LEU A 189 -8.92 3.66 -20.24
N GLY A 190 -9.97 3.79 -21.01
CA GLY A 190 -10.40 2.78 -21.99
C GLY A 190 -11.69 2.04 -21.64
N GLY A 191 -12.38 2.49 -20.60
CA GLY A 191 -13.69 1.99 -20.20
C GLY A 191 -13.65 0.85 -19.19
N PRO A 192 -14.82 0.37 -18.76
CA PRO A 192 -14.94 -0.60 -17.69
C PRO A 192 -14.30 -1.95 -18.05
N LEU A 193 -13.74 -2.58 -17.02
CA LEU A 193 -13.14 -3.90 -17.13
C LEU A 193 -14.18 -4.91 -17.64
N LYS A 194 -13.81 -5.70 -18.65
CA LYS A 194 -14.69 -6.76 -19.15
C LYS A 194 -14.92 -7.82 -18.06
N PRO A 195 -16.18 -8.26 -17.85
CA PRO A 195 -16.48 -9.31 -16.89
C PRO A 195 -15.64 -10.57 -17.14
N LEU A 196 -15.28 -11.28 -16.07
CA LEU A 196 -14.70 -12.61 -16.21
C LEU A 196 -15.72 -13.55 -16.86
N LYS A 197 -15.30 -14.31 -17.88
CA LYS A 197 -16.14 -15.31 -18.54
C LYS A 197 -16.46 -16.51 -17.64
N THR A 198 -15.67 -16.74 -16.60
CA THR A 198 -15.87 -17.77 -15.60
C THR A 198 -16.58 -17.18 -14.39
N LYS A 199 -17.78 -17.70 -14.08
CA LYS A 199 -18.35 -17.49 -12.75
C LYS A 199 -17.35 -18.04 -11.75
N PHE A 200 -16.91 -17.23 -10.78
CA PHE A 200 -16.33 -17.79 -9.57
C PHE A 200 -17.35 -18.78 -9.03
N SER A 201 -17.11 -20.06 -9.14
CA SER A 201 -17.71 -20.98 -8.22
C SER A 201 -17.26 -20.46 -6.85
N ALA A 202 -18.20 -20.03 -6.04
CA ALA A 202 -17.92 -19.86 -4.63
C ALA A 202 -17.46 -21.23 -4.15
N SER A 203 -16.18 -21.46 -4.25
CA SER A 203 -15.50 -22.52 -3.52
C SER A 203 -15.93 -22.24 -2.10
N THR A 204 -16.77 -23.07 -1.58
CA THR A 204 -17.13 -23.15 -0.18
C THR A 204 -15.82 -23.26 0.62
N VAL A 205 -15.17 -22.12 0.87
CA VAL A 205 -14.39 -22.02 2.09
C VAL A 205 -15.45 -22.16 3.15
N PRO A 206 -15.42 -23.21 3.97
CA PRO A 206 -16.36 -23.31 5.07
C PRO A 206 -16.17 -22.04 5.88
N HIS A 207 -17.14 -21.12 5.82
CA HIS A 207 -17.28 -20.17 6.90
C HIS A 207 -17.40 -21.04 8.15
N PRO A 208 -16.57 -20.88 9.16
CA PRO A 208 -16.89 -21.48 10.44
C PRO A 208 -18.28 -20.94 10.77
N GLU A 209 -19.24 -21.87 10.82
CA GLU A 209 -20.60 -21.56 11.19
C GLU A 209 -20.56 -20.70 12.45
N SER A 210 -21.28 -19.58 12.40
CA SER A 210 -21.48 -18.69 13.51
C SER A 210 -22.32 -19.38 14.58
N SER A 211 -21.72 -20.28 15.33
CA SER A 211 -22.35 -20.89 16.49
C SER A 211 -21.31 -21.28 17.51
N ALA A 212 -20.69 -20.29 18.09
CA ALA A 212 -20.28 -20.25 19.50
C ALA A 212 -19.94 -18.79 19.76
N ALA A 213 -20.73 -18.14 20.58
CA ALA A 213 -20.36 -16.88 21.22
C ALA A 213 -19.00 -17.11 21.90
N VAL A 214 -17.94 -16.58 21.29
CA VAL A 214 -16.64 -16.53 21.93
C VAL A 214 -16.79 -15.57 23.08
N SER A 215 -16.88 -16.09 24.31
CA SER A 215 -16.80 -15.29 25.50
C SER A 215 -15.42 -14.65 25.52
N HIS A 216 -15.37 -13.36 25.20
CA HIS A 216 -14.17 -12.57 25.33
C HIS A 216 -13.88 -12.40 26.82
N SER A 217 -12.92 -13.15 27.34
CA SER A 217 -12.30 -12.78 28.61
C SER A 217 -11.38 -11.60 28.30
N SER A 218 -11.84 -10.39 28.64
CA SER A 218 -11.00 -9.21 28.60
C SER A 218 -9.91 -9.36 29.67
N GLY A 219 -8.68 -9.66 29.24
CA GLY A 219 -7.50 -9.50 30.07
C GLY A 219 -7.38 -8.03 30.48
N LYS A 220 -6.91 -7.77 31.71
CA LYS A 220 -6.81 -6.44 32.31
C LYS A 220 -5.96 -5.41 31.53
N ASP A 221 -5.32 -5.80 30.42
CA ASP A 221 -4.33 -4.99 29.69
C ASP A 221 -4.72 -4.70 28.22
N GLY A 222 -5.98 -4.90 27.84
CA GLY A 222 -6.48 -4.55 26.49
C GLY A 222 -5.98 -5.46 25.37
N PHE A 223 -5.23 -6.52 25.66
CA PHE A 223 -4.80 -7.51 24.68
C PHE A 223 -5.87 -8.61 24.50
N VAL A 224 -6.22 -8.89 23.25
CA VAL A 224 -7.07 -10.05 22.92
C VAL A 224 -6.15 -11.24 22.72
N ASP A 225 -6.36 -12.31 23.50
CA ASP A 225 -5.66 -13.58 23.30
C ASP A 225 -6.14 -14.23 21.99
N LEU A 226 -5.36 -14.04 20.93
CA LEU A 226 -5.65 -14.57 19.60
C LEU A 226 -5.45 -16.09 19.50
N LEU A 227 -4.74 -16.70 20.43
CA LEU A 227 -4.42 -18.12 20.41
C LEU A 227 -5.34 -18.93 21.30
N GLY A 228 -5.93 -18.31 22.35
CA GLY A 228 -6.74 -18.98 23.36
C GLY A 228 -6.02 -20.20 23.94
N ASN A 229 -6.75 -21.12 24.57
CA ASN A 229 -6.21 -22.37 25.08
C ASN A 229 -5.93 -23.43 23.99
N ARG A 230 -5.94 -23.09 22.72
CA ARG A 230 -5.85 -24.03 21.58
C ARG A 230 -4.45 -24.17 20.99
N GLY A 231 -3.48 -23.39 21.43
CA GLY A 231 -2.11 -23.41 20.90
C GLY A 231 -2.05 -23.19 19.38
N LEU A 232 -1.01 -23.70 18.72
CA LEU A 232 -0.81 -23.59 17.26
C LEU A 232 -1.62 -24.60 16.42
N GLY A 233 -2.51 -25.40 17.01
CA GLY A 233 -3.20 -26.51 16.32
C GLY A 233 -4.07 -26.14 15.13
N GLN A 234 -4.34 -24.86 14.91
CA GLN A 234 -5.07 -24.34 13.73
C GLN A 234 -4.19 -23.44 12.82
N TRP A 235 -2.91 -23.30 13.12
CA TRP A 235 -1.98 -22.57 12.29
C TRP A 235 -1.44 -23.46 11.17
N SER A 236 -1.48 -22.99 9.94
CA SER A 236 -0.88 -23.66 8.78
C SER A 236 0.63 -23.40 8.63
N GLY A 237 1.26 -22.77 9.62
CA GLY A 237 2.70 -22.52 9.65
C GLY A 237 3.49 -23.76 10.06
N ASP A 238 4.71 -23.93 9.52
CA ASP A 238 5.62 -25.01 9.89
C ASP A 238 6.10 -24.78 11.33
N SER A 239 5.79 -25.75 12.23
CA SER A 239 6.16 -25.73 13.64
C SER A 239 7.68 -25.69 13.90
N LYS A 240 8.48 -25.93 12.86
CA LYS A 240 9.95 -25.78 12.91
C LYS A 240 10.36 -24.32 13.12
N TYR A 241 9.55 -23.36 12.69
CA TYR A 241 9.89 -21.93 12.72
C TYR A 241 9.08 -21.13 13.74
N TRP A 242 8.09 -21.73 14.39
CA TRP A 242 7.20 -21.04 15.31
C TRP A 242 6.96 -21.86 16.56
N SER A 243 7.09 -21.24 17.71
CA SER A 243 6.72 -21.84 19.01
C SER A 243 5.81 -20.88 19.79
N VAL A 244 5.03 -21.45 20.70
CA VAL A 244 4.27 -20.66 21.69
C VAL A 244 4.87 -20.94 23.06
N GLU A 245 5.47 -19.93 23.66
CA GLU A 245 6.02 -20.00 25.01
C GLU A 245 5.30 -18.97 25.90
N ASN A 246 4.71 -19.46 26.98
CA ASN A 246 3.96 -18.61 27.94
C ASN A 246 2.86 -17.75 27.29
N GLY A 247 2.17 -18.28 26.25
CA GLY A 247 1.13 -17.55 25.52
C GLY A 247 1.64 -16.54 24.49
N VAL A 248 2.94 -16.47 24.27
CA VAL A 248 3.57 -15.60 23.28
C VAL A 248 4.01 -16.41 22.07
N LEU A 249 3.58 -15.98 20.87
CA LEU A 249 4.02 -16.55 19.60
C LEU A 249 5.45 -16.08 19.30
N THR A 250 6.40 -17.01 19.25
CA THR A 250 7.81 -16.72 18.99
C THR A 250 8.24 -17.31 17.66
N GLY A 251 8.81 -16.49 16.78
CA GLY A 251 9.43 -16.93 15.54
C GLY A 251 10.90 -17.27 15.75
N ILE A 252 11.34 -18.43 15.22
CA ILE A 252 12.74 -18.85 15.26
C ILE A 252 13.37 -18.62 13.89
N ALA A 253 14.32 -17.69 13.79
CA ALA A 253 15.13 -17.50 12.60
C ALA A 253 16.46 -18.24 12.77
N ASP A 254 16.63 -19.37 12.10
CA ASP A 254 17.86 -20.18 12.17
C ASP A 254 18.88 -19.89 11.06
N GLY A 255 18.78 -18.76 10.38
CA GLY A 255 19.69 -18.38 9.28
C GLY A 255 19.58 -19.26 8.02
N SER A 256 18.77 -20.30 8.03
CA SER A 256 18.56 -21.21 6.89
C SER A 256 17.35 -20.82 6.03
N LEU A 257 16.60 -19.79 6.39
CA LEU A 257 15.47 -19.25 5.61
C LEU A 257 15.99 -18.66 4.30
N LYS A 258 16.05 -19.49 3.27
CA LYS A 258 16.16 -19.02 1.90
C LYS A 258 14.82 -18.40 1.53
N MET A 259 14.76 -17.09 1.48
CA MET A 259 13.63 -16.41 0.83
C MET A 259 13.60 -16.84 -0.63
N ASN A 260 12.59 -17.59 -1.02
CA ASN A 260 12.31 -17.82 -2.43
C ASN A 260 12.00 -16.47 -3.07
N ARG A 261 12.84 -16.14 -4.04
CA ARG A 261 12.69 -14.96 -4.90
C ARG A 261 11.45 -15.06 -5.76
#